data_462c69ac9a56b5cc495cac45d7676e7d
#
_entry.id   462c69ac9a56b5cc495cac45d7676e7d
#
_cell.length_a   1.000
_cell.length_b   1.000
_cell.length_c   1.000
_cell.angle_alpha   90.00
_cell.angle_beta   90.00
_cell.angle_gamma   90.00
#
_symmetry.space_group_name_H-M   'P 1'
#
loop_
_entity.id
_entity.type
_entity.pdbx_description
1 polymer ?
#
loop_
_entity_poly.entity_id
_entity_poly.type
_entity_poly.pdbx_seq_one_letter_code
_entity_poly.pdbx_strand_id
1 'polypeptide(L)'
;MSKSYWIWYPGDFELYHGMKQNFSRVERGFGWPAFWKSEGFRNRVAFRRTYHLEEETSFTVYSNAIGHVLAGDKKYPFGKKITCGPGKVAIAVHAGCVEAFPCIYVEGDVICSDKGWMAEDYDQEPQPAGRSKYFIRAEQNPTVWEYSEKVYEPVRVTEYNGGTLYEFETELNAVLEAEFVSGYQPVLICCGESMEEAIDPVNCYYSWQPDEKTGKCPCCAVRFAYIPECVPGEVILKARHQYVDIPVRAEFHCGEERLNQIWAVAEHTFRLC
;
A
#
# COMPACT_ATOMS: atom_id res chain seq x y z
N MET A 1 5.70 -7.12 -26.90
CA MET A 1 5.27 -6.73 -25.53
C MET A 1 6.54 -6.51 -24.73
N SER A 2 6.71 -5.35 -24.10
CA SER A 2 7.88 -5.04 -23.26
C SER A 2 8.00 -6.12 -22.17
N LYS A 3 9.21 -6.63 -21.98
CA LYS A 3 9.53 -7.58 -20.91
C LYS A 3 9.98 -6.85 -19.64
N SER A 4 9.89 -5.51 -19.61
CA SER A 4 10.36 -4.67 -18.53
C SER A 4 9.37 -4.64 -17.38
N TYR A 5 9.93 -4.51 -16.18
CA TYR A 5 9.20 -4.29 -14.91
C TYR A 5 9.85 -3.11 -14.19
N TRP A 6 9.11 -2.42 -13.35
CA TRP A 6 9.72 -1.70 -12.27
C TRP A 6 10.40 -2.67 -11.32
N ILE A 7 11.63 -2.38 -10.94
CA ILE A 7 12.43 -3.20 -10.03
C ILE A 7 12.92 -2.34 -8.85
N TRP A 8 13.03 -2.99 -7.69
CA TRP A 8 13.44 -2.38 -6.42
C TRP A 8 14.28 -3.34 -5.59
N TYR A 9 14.82 -2.89 -4.45
CA TYR A 9 15.46 -3.78 -3.52
C TYR A 9 14.40 -4.69 -2.88
N PRO A 10 14.60 -6.02 -2.80
CA PRO A 10 13.58 -6.95 -2.33
C PRO A 10 13.16 -6.64 -0.89
N GLY A 11 11.85 -6.61 -0.64
CA GLY A 11 11.22 -6.24 0.63
C GLY A 11 10.90 -4.76 0.80
N ASP A 12 11.55 -3.85 0.05
CA ASP A 12 11.33 -2.41 0.24
C ASP A 12 9.93 -1.94 -0.16
N PHE A 13 9.33 -2.57 -1.17
CA PHE A 13 7.94 -2.29 -1.58
C PHE A 13 6.96 -2.60 -0.44
N GLU A 14 7.08 -3.78 0.13
CA GLU A 14 6.20 -4.24 1.20
C GLU A 14 6.41 -3.41 2.47
N LEU A 15 7.66 -3.09 2.81
CA LEU A 15 8.00 -2.23 3.94
C LEU A 15 7.41 -0.82 3.78
N TYR A 16 7.61 -0.20 2.63
CA TYR A 16 7.15 1.17 2.38
C TYR A 16 5.63 1.29 2.43
N HIS A 17 4.92 0.41 1.71
CA HIS A 17 3.46 0.45 1.70
C HIS A 17 2.86 0.00 3.02
N GLY A 18 3.45 -0.98 3.70
CA GLY A 18 3.07 -1.38 5.05
C GLY A 18 3.27 -0.25 6.07
N MET A 19 4.36 0.50 6.00
CA MET A 19 4.57 1.68 6.84
C MET A 19 3.54 2.77 6.55
N LYS A 20 3.26 3.08 5.29
CA LYS A 20 2.21 4.06 4.91
C LYS A 20 0.85 3.68 5.50
N GLN A 21 0.49 2.41 5.42
CA GLN A 21 -0.77 1.91 5.97
C GLN A 21 -0.78 2.00 7.51
N ASN A 22 0.32 1.64 8.15
CA ASN A 22 0.44 1.66 9.61
C ASN A 22 0.51 3.06 10.19
N PHE A 23 1.05 4.05 9.48
CA PHE A 23 0.98 5.45 9.93
C PHE A 23 -0.45 6.00 9.93
N SER A 24 -1.34 5.40 9.19
CA SER A 24 -2.77 5.74 9.22
C SER A 24 -3.57 4.88 10.20
N ARG A 25 -2.97 3.84 10.79
CA ARG A 25 -3.59 2.91 11.74
C ARG A 25 -2.89 3.04 13.09
N VAL A 26 -3.54 3.68 14.03
CA VAL A 26 -3.09 3.72 15.43
C VAL A 26 -3.95 2.76 16.21
N GLU A 27 -3.43 1.58 16.51
CA GLU A 27 -4.15 0.56 17.27
C GLU A 27 -3.82 0.71 18.74
N ARG A 28 -4.83 1.02 19.57
CA ARG A 28 -4.75 1.05 21.05
C ARG A 28 -3.58 1.87 21.62
N GLY A 29 -3.24 2.99 20.99
CA GLY A 29 -2.13 3.85 21.42
C GLY A 29 -0.73 3.31 21.13
N PHE A 30 -0.61 2.18 20.47
CA PHE A 30 0.65 1.69 19.95
C PHE A 30 0.73 2.02 18.46
N GLY A 31 1.72 2.81 18.08
CA GLY A 31 2.17 2.84 16.71
C GLY A 31 2.66 1.42 16.37
N TRP A 32 1.84 0.67 15.69
CA TRP A 32 2.17 -0.66 15.29
C TRP A 32 2.86 -0.61 13.92
N PRO A 33 4.14 -0.85 13.85
CA PRO A 33 4.62 -1.67 12.78
C PRO A 33 4.76 -3.09 13.30
N ALA A 34 4.19 -4.04 12.61
CA ALA A 34 4.58 -5.43 12.71
C ALA A 34 6.08 -5.64 12.40
N PHE A 35 6.80 -4.59 12.13
CA PHE A 35 8.22 -4.55 11.81
C PHE A 35 9.02 -4.31 13.09
N TRP A 36 9.23 -5.35 13.82
CA TRP A 36 10.04 -5.39 15.03
C TRP A 36 11.49 -4.98 14.81
N LYS A 37 11.92 -4.96 13.56
CA LYS A 37 13.18 -4.42 13.15
C LYS A 37 12.91 -3.06 12.55
N SER A 38 13.45 -2.04 13.17
CA SER A 38 13.43 -0.64 12.75
C SER A 38 14.25 -0.36 11.47
N GLU A 39 14.45 -1.36 10.63
CA GLU A 39 15.03 -1.18 9.31
C GLU A 39 13.91 -0.69 8.40
N GLY A 40 13.93 0.59 8.09
CA GLY A 40 13.11 1.17 7.03
C GLY A 40 13.54 0.65 5.65
N PHE A 41 12.79 1.01 4.62
CA PHE A 41 13.23 0.79 3.23
C PHE A 41 14.57 1.49 2.95
N ARG A 42 15.33 0.98 1.97
CA ARG A 42 16.64 1.53 1.61
C ARG A 42 16.46 2.89 0.94
N ASN A 43 17.29 3.84 1.35
CA ASN A 43 17.33 5.17 0.74
C ASN A 43 18.27 5.23 -0.46
N ARG A 44 19.14 4.24 -0.62
CA ARG A 44 20.13 4.15 -1.72
C ARG A 44 20.24 2.70 -2.14
N VAL A 45 20.13 2.47 -3.45
CA VAL A 45 20.24 1.15 -4.06
C VAL A 45 21.06 1.25 -5.34
N ALA A 46 21.94 0.30 -5.56
CA ALA A 46 22.60 0.07 -6.84
C ALA A 46 21.96 -1.15 -7.53
N PHE A 47 21.51 -0.96 -8.76
CA PHE A 47 21.00 -2.05 -9.59
C PHE A 47 22.05 -2.40 -10.62
N ARG A 48 22.36 -3.69 -10.78
CA ARG A 48 23.46 -4.12 -11.66
C ARG A 48 23.04 -5.26 -12.56
N ARG A 49 23.54 -5.21 -13.80
CA ARG A 49 23.46 -6.33 -14.74
C ARG A 49 24.57 -6.22 -15.81
N THR A 50 25.04 -7.36 -16.26
CA THR A 50 25.97 -7.46 -17.40
C THR A 50 25.27 -8.09 -18.58
N TYR A 51 25.48 -7.53 -19.77
CA TYR A 51 24.95 -8.02 -21.03
C TYR A 51 26.11 -8.38 -21.98
N HIS A 52 25.82 -9.28 -22.90
CA HIS A 52 26.65 -9.57 -24.07
C HIS A 52 25.81 -9.20 -25.29
N LEU A 53 26.17 -8.10 -25.95
CA LEU A 53 25.41 -7.54 -27.06
C LEU A 53 26.04 -8.04 -28.38
N GLU A 54 25.21 -8.50 -29.31
CA GLU A 54 25.61 -8.91 -30.65
C GLU A 54 25.68 -7.70 -31.59
N GLU A 55 24.81 -6.70 -31.34
CA GLU A 55 24.68 -5.49 -32.12
C GLU A 55 24.50 -4.25 -31.25
N GLU A 56 24.56 -3.09 -31.87
CA GLU A 56 24.28 -1.82 -31.20
C GLU A 56 22.86 -1.78 -30.68
N THR A 57 22.71 -1.49 -29.38
CA THR A 57 21.44 -1.54 -28.67
C THR A 57 21.22 -0.28 -27.87
N SER A 58 20.01 0.24 -27.88
CA SER A 58 19.61 1.42 -27.12
C SER A 58 18.61 1.08 -26.01
N PHE A 59 18.68 1.84 -24.91
CA PHE A 59 17.73 1.74 -23.78
C PHE A 59 17.59 3.08 -23.06
N THR A 60 16.56 3.19 -22.23
CA THR A 60 16.31 4.34 -21.35
C THR A 60 16.02 3.84 -19.95
N VAL A 61 16.52 4.54 -18.93
CA VAL A 61 16.25 4.22 -17.52
C VAL A 61 15.40 5.32 -16.91
N TYR A 62 14.26 4.94 -16.37
CA TYR A 62 13.38 5.79 -15.56
C TYR A 62 13.53 5.43 -14.09
N SER A 63 13.35 6.40 -13.20
CA SER A 63 13.43 6.20 -11.76
C SER A 63 12.56 7.26 -11.03
N ASN A 64 12.05 6.90 -9.85
CA ASN A 64 11.46 7.84 -8.90
C ASN A 64 12.53 8.59 -8.08
N ALA A 65 13.79 8.20 -8.23
CA ALA A 65 14.90 8.61 -7.38
C ALA A 65 15.85 9.57 -8.10
N ILE A 66 16.70 10.22 -7.33
CA ILE A 66 17.86 10.95 -7.85
C ILE A 66 19.00 9.96 -8.08
N GLY A 67 19.75 10.14 -9.18
CA GLY A 67 20.86 9.24 -9.45
C GLY A 67 21.37 9.27 -10.87
N HIS A 68 21.95 8.16 -11.29
CA HIS A 68 22.56 8.07 -12.62
C HIS A 68 22.73 6.61 -13.07
N VAL A 69 22.94 6.47 -14.38
CA VAL A 69 23.26 5.21 -15.03
C VAL A 69 24.75 5.20 -15.42
N LEU A 70 25.45 4.13 -15.11
CA LEU A 70 26.76 3.81 -15.66
C LEU A 70 26.57 2.73 -16.73
N ALA A 71 27.05 3.00 -17.97
CA ALA A 71 27.09 2.03 -19.02
C ALA A 71 28.57 1.97 -19.52
N GLY A 72 29.28 0.91 -19.16
CA GLY A 72 30.72 0.88 -19.16
C GLY A 72 31.30 2.00 -18.29
N ASP A 73 32.21 2.80 -18.83
CA ASP A 73 32.88 3.90 -18.13
C ASP A 73 32.12 5.25 -18.23
N LYS A 74 30.97 5.27 -18.90
CA LYS A 74 30.23 6.50 -19.14
C LYS A 74 29.05 6.66 -18.18
N LYS A 75 28.84 7.89 -17.73
CA LYS A 75 27.76 8.28 -16.82
C LYS A 75 26.64 9.03 -17.56
N TYR A 76 25.39 8.68 -17.29
CA TYR A 76 24.20 9.26 -17.93
C TYR A 76 23.13 9.61 -16.88
N PRO A 77 22.37 10.68 -17.11
CA PRO A 77 21.20 10.98 -16.27
C PRO A 77 20.04 10.03 -16.61
N PHE A 78 19.08 9.92 -15.69
CA PHE A 78 17.81 9.23 -15.96
C PHE A 78 17.01 9.90 -17.08
N GLY A 79 16.19 9.14 -17.78
CA GLY A 79 15.37 9.60 -18.91
C GLY A 79 16.12 9.81 -20.22
N LYS A 80 17.46 9.70 -20.22
CA LYS A 80 18.25 9.84 -21.45
C LYS A 80 18.36 8.51 -22.18
N LYS A 81 18.16 8.52 -23.50
CA LYS A 81 18.46 7.37 -24.37
C LYS A 81 19.96 7.10 -24.37
N ILE A 82 20.34 5.88 -24.06
CA ILE A 82 21.73 5.38 -23.99
C ILE A 82 21.89 4.34 -25.07
N THR A 83 22.98 4.43 -25.81
CA THR A 83 23.33 3.46 -26.86
C THR A 83 24.66 2.79 -26.50
N CYS A 84 24.64 1.46 -26.55
CA CYS A 84 25.80 0.60 -26.32
C CYS A 84 26.13 -0.19 -27.59
N GLY A 85 27.41 -0.22 -27.99
CA GLY A 85 27.89 -1.06 -29.09
C GLY A 85 27.95 -2.54 -28.71
N PRO A 86 28.25 -3.41 -29.69
CA PRO A 86 28.42 -4.84 -29.47
C PRO A 86 29.54 -5.15 -28.48
N GLY A 87 29.42 -6.30 -27.79
CA GLY A 87 30.39 -6.78 -26.82
C GLY A 87 29.81 -6.88 -25.40
N LYS A 88 30.71 -7.04 -24.42
CA LYS A 88 30.33 -7.12 -23.00
C LYS A 88 30.10 -5.72 -22.44
N VAL A 89 28.91 -5.47 -21.92
CA VAL A 89 28.51 -4.19 -21.30
C VAL A 89 28.01 -4.44 -19.90
N ALA A 90 28.64 -3.79 -18.90
CA ALA A 90 28.15 -3.74 -17.55
C ALA A 90 27.31 -2.47 -17.36
N ILE A 91 26.08 -2.66 -16.89
CA ILE A 91 25.17 -1.57 -16.54
C ILE A 91 25.05 -1.51 -15.01
N ALA A 92 25.26 -0.33 -14.45
CA ALA A 92 24.97 -0.06 -13.05
C ALA A 92 24.10 1.20 -12.94
N VAL A 93 23.04 1.12 -12.14
CA VAL A 93 22.12 2.23 -11.89
C VAL A 93 22.18 2.55 -10.41
N HIS A 94 22.65 3.74 -10.08
CA HIS A 94 22.69 4.23 -8.71
C HIS A 94 21.48 5.15 -8.47
N ALA A 95 20.62 4.77 -7.55
CA ALA A 95 19.38 5.47 -7.27
C ALA A 95 19.27 5.77 -5.77
N GLY A 96 18.91 7.01 -5.41
CA GLY A 96 18.72 7.44 -4.03
C GLY A 96 17.45 8.26 -3.88
N CYS A 97 16.60 7.91 -2.89
CA CYS A 97 15.37 8.60 -2.55
C CYS A 97 15.21 8.61 -1.02
N VAL A 98 14.81 9.75 -0.44
CA VAL A 98 14.60 9.88 1.01
C VAL A 98 13.13 9.63 1.38
N GLU A 99 12.21 10.03 0.50
CA GLU A 99 10.77 9.99 0.78
C GLU A 99 10.12 8.64 0.45
N ALA A 100 10.78 7.84 -0.39
CA ALA A 100 10.29 6.54 -0.84
C ALA A 100 11.46 5.60 -1.15
N PHE A 101 11.19 4.31 -1.31
CA PHE A 101 12.21 3.36 -1.75
C PHE A 101 12.63 3.63 -3.20
N PRO A 102 13.94 3.55 -3.52
CA PRO A 102 14.42 3.70 -4.89
C PRO A 102 13.94 2.55 -5.79
N CYS A 103 13.36 2.89 -6.93
CA CYS A 103 13.00 1.92 -7.95
C CYS A 103 13.36 2.44 -9.34
N ILE A 104 13.57 1.51 -10.26
CA ILE A 104 13.93 1.83 -11.65
C ILE A 104 13.10 1.01 -12.63
N TYR A 105 12.92 1.57 -13.82
CA TYR A 105 12.34 0.90 -14.98
C TYR A 105 13.30 1.07 -16.16
N VAL A 106 13.76 -0.02 -16.75
CA VAL A 106 14.65 0.02 -17.90
C VAL A 106 13.89 -0.39 -19.15
N GLU A 107 13.74 0.53 -20.08
CA GLU A 107 13.01 0.35 -21.33
C GLU A 107 13.99 0.12 -22.47
N GLY A 108 13.86 -1.02 -23.13
CA GLY A 108 14.65 -1.39 -24.31
C GLY A 108 14.32 -2.81 -24.74
N ASP A 109 14.73 -3.16 -25.96
CA ASP A 109 14.44 -4.49 -26.53
C ASP A 109 15.32 -5.59 -25.94
N VAL A 110 16.60 -5.32 -25.77
CA VAL A 110 17.60 -6.26 -25.24
C VAL A 110 17.99 -5.87 -23.82
N ILE A 111 18.31 -4.60 -23.60
CA ILE A 111 18.63 -4.06 -22.27
C ILE A 111 17.33 -3.57 -21.64
N CYS A 112 16.71 -4.41 -20.80
CA CYS A 112 15.43 -4.14 -20.16
C CYS A 112 15.43 -4.65 -18.69
N SER A 113 14.55 -4.11 -17.85
CA SER A 113 14.44 -4.54 -16.44
C SER A 113 13.59 -5.80 -16.29
N ASP A 114 14.12 -6.90 -16.77
CA ASP A 114 13.57 -8.27 -16.62
C ASP A 114 14.12 -8.99 -15.37
N LYS A 115 14.16 -10.33 -15.40
CA LYS A 115 14.54 -11.17 -14.24
C LYS A 115 16.03 -11.15 -13.86
N GLY A 116 16.92 -10.61 -14.64
CA GLY A 116 18.37 -10.80 -14.45
C GLY A 116 19.07 -9.69 -13.69
N TRP A 117 18.35 -8.72 -13.15
CA TRP A 117 18.93 -7.62 -12.39
C TRP A 117 19.14 -8.00 -10.93
N MET A 118 20.29 -7.55 -10.39
CA MET A 118 20.62 -7.62 -8.97
C MET A 118 20.47 -6.23 -8.36
N ALA A 119 19.94 -6.18 -7.15
CA ALA A 119 19.85 -4.99 -6.30
C ALA A 119 20.85 -5.12 -5.16
N GLU A 120 21.59 -4.07 -4.90
CA GLU A 120 22.66 -4.02 -3.92
C GLU A 120 22.40 -2.82 -2.99
N ASP A 121 22.37 -3.10 -1.69
CA ASP A 121 22.59 -2.12 -0.65
C ASP A 121 24.09 -2.11 -0.34
N TYR A 122 24.69 -0.96 -0.15
CA TYR A 122 26.14 -0.82 0.01
C TYR A 122 26.74 -1.64 1.14
N ASP A 123 25.90 -2.05 2.10
CA ASP A 123 26.29 -2.80 3.28
C ASP A 123 25.90 -4.29 3.24
N GLN A 124 25.31 -4.77 2.15
CA GLN A 124 24.81 -6.14 2.05
C GLN A 124 25.16 -6.79 0.71
N GLU A 125 25.15 -8.12 0.70
CA GLU A 125 25.33 -8.92 -0.52
C GLU A 125 24.23 -8.62 -1.54
N PRO A 126 24.57 -8.57 -2.84
CA PRO A 126 23.61 -8.35 -3.90
C PRO A 126 22.48 -9.40 -3.90
N GLN A 127 21.26 -8.95 -4.03
CA GLN A 127 20.07 -9.78 -4.08
C GLN A 127 19.38 -9.67 -5.43
N PRO A 128 18.66 -10.70 -5.92
CA PRO A 128 17.79 -10.56 -7.08
C PRO A 128 16.78 -9.42 -6.86
N ALA A 129 16.69 -8.49 -7.80
CA ALA A 129 15.80 -7.34 -7.68
C ALA A 129 14.33 -7.75 -7.54
N GLY A 130 13.63 -7.14 -6.59
CA GLY A 130 12.18 -7.26 -6.40
C GLY A 130 11.42 -6.68 -7.59
N ARG A 131 10.27 -7.25 -7.93
CA ARG A 131 9.39 -6.79 -9.01
C ARG A 131 7.99 -7.36 -8.86
N SER A 132 7.02 -6.71 -9.54
CA SER A 132 5.66 -7.24 -9.63
C SER A 132 5.13 -7.11 -11.06
N LYS A 133 4.25 -8.04 -11.46
CA LYS A 133 3.54 -8.01 -12.75
C LYS A 133 2.56 -6.83 -12.90
N TYR A 134 2.30 -6.10 -11.82
CA TYR A 134 1.42 -4.93 -11.83
C TYR A 134 2.14 -3.67 -12.33
N PHE A 135 3.46 -3.64 -12.31
CA PHE A 135 4.29 -2.48 -12.67
C PHE A 135 5.14 -2.80 -13.89
N ILE A 136 4.50 -2.85 -15.05
CA ILE A 136 5.09 -3.27 -16.33
C ILE A 136 5.21 -2.14 -17.36
N ARG A 137 4.85 -0.92 -17.00
CA ARG A 137 4.94 0.28 -17.84
C ARG A 137 5.64 1.39 -17.09
N ALA A 138 6.36 2.26 -17.82
CA ALA A 138 7.15 3.34 -17.24
C ALA A 138 6.33 4.30 -16.35
N GLU A 139 5.05 4.51 -16.69
CA GLU A 139 4.15 5.41 -15.96
C GLU A 139 3.66 4.84 -14.64
N GLN A 140 3.80 3.53 -14.43
CA GLN A 140 3.32 2.81 -13.25
C GLN A 140 4.35 2.83 -12.11
N ASN A 141 4.66 3.99 -11.58
CA ASN A 141 5.60 4.09 -10.46
C ASN A 141 5.10 3.33 -9.22
N PRO A 142 5.84 2.31 -8.70
CA PRO A 142 5.40 1.51 -7.55
C PRO A 142 5.23 2.30 -6.26
N THR A 143 5.90 3.46 -6.10
CA THR A 143 5.83 4.25 -4.87
C THR A 143 4.56 5.09 -4.74
N VAL A 144 3.81 5.28 -5.82
CA VAL A 144 2.52 6.00 -5.84
C VAL A 144 1.33 5.06 -5.99
N TRP A 145 1.54 3.77 -5.70
CA TRP A 145 0.44 2.83 -5.69
C TRP A 145 -0.58 3.20 -4.61
N GLU A 146 -1.86 3.20 -4.98
CA GLU A 146 -2.98 3.53 -4.11
C GLU A 146 -3.92 2.33 -3.99
N TYR A 147 -4.58 2.23 -2.83
CA TYR A 147 -5.64 1.25 -2.62
C TYR A 147 -6.85 1.61 -3.46
N SER A 148 -7.59 0.60 -3.89
CA SER A 148 -8.95 0.80 -4.38
C SER A 148 -9.87 1.19 -3.23
N GLU A 149 -10.87 2.01 -3.52
CA GLU A 149 -11.78 2.52 -2.50
C GLU A 149 -13.24 2.22 -2.85
N LYS A 150 -14.03 1.89 -1.83
CA LYS A 150 -15.48 1.77 -1.92
C LYS A 150 -16.12 2.41 -0.70
N VAL A 151 -17.13 3.25 -0.92
CA VAL A 151 -17.88 3.88 0.17
C VAL A 151 -19.02 2.98 0.61
N TYR A 152 -19.11 2.76 1.92
CA TYR A 152 -20.19 2.06 2.60
C TYR A 152 -20.94 3.01 3.51
N GLU A 153 -22.26 2.91 3.50
CA GLU A 153 -23.12 3.55 4.48
C GLU A 153 -23.52 2.53 5.55
N PRO A 154 -23.76 2.95 6.80
CA PRO A 154 -24.25 2.04 7.83
C PRO A 154 -25.58 1.40 7.42
N VAL A 155 -25.69 0.09 7.59
CA VAL A 155 -26.96 -0.64 7.37
C VAL A 155 -27.98 -0.41 8.50
N ARG A 156 -27.49 0.04 9.66
CA ARG A 156 -28.31 0.39 10.80
C ARG A 156 -27.67 1.51 11.61
N VAL A 157 -28.49 2.46 12.05
CA VAL A 157 -28.14 3.54 12.99
C VAL A 157 -29.18 3.51 14.11
N THR A 158 -28.72 3.37 15.36
CA THR A 158 -29.63 3.26 16.52
C THR A 158 -29.10 4.05 17.69
N GLU A 159 -30.02 4.56 18.50
CA GLU A 159 -29.64 5.09 19.80
C GLU A 159 -29.30 3.93 20.76
N TYR A 160 -28.20 4.09 21.47
CA TYR A 160 -27.73 3.11 22.44
C TYR A 160 -26.99 3.80 23.60
N ASN A 161 -27.40 3.54 24.82
CA ASN A 161 -26.79 4.07 26.06
C ASN A 161 -26.47 5.59 26.01
N GLY A 162 -27.38 6.40 25.44
CA GLY A 162 -27.21 7.85 25.35
C GLY A 162 -26.25 8.31 24.26
N GLY A 163 -25.89 7.43 23.35
CA GLY A 163 -25.08 7.73 22.15
C GLY A 163 -25.69 7.10 20.91
N THR A 164 -25.00 7.23 19.80
CA THR A 164 -25.39 6.67 18.50
C THR A 164 -24.48 5.53 18.09
N LEU A 165 -25.07 4.36 17.82
CA LEU A 165 -24.40 3.18 17.30
C LEU A 165 -24.67 3.04 15.80
N TYR A 166 -23.61 2.89 15.01
CA TYR A 166 -23.61 2.64 13.57
C TYR A 166 -23.12 1.22 13.31
N GLU A 167 -23.86 0.47 12.49
CA GLU A 167 -23.48 -0.90 12.08
C GLU A 167 -23.27 -0.93 10.57
N PHE A 168 -22.12 -1.41 10.13
CA PHE A 168 -21.84 -1.69 8.72
C PHE A 168 -22.14 -3.17 8.41
N GLU A 169 -22.44 -3.45 7.14
CA GLU A 169 -22.83 -4.79 6.67
C GLU A 169 -21.78 -5.85 7.00
N THR A 170 -20.51 -5.46 6.93
CA THR A 170 -19.35 -6.34 7.16
C THR A 170 -18.21 -5.56 7.81
N GLU A 171 -17.19 -6.27 8.26
CA GLU A 171 -15.94 -5.66 8.71
C GLU A 171 -15.21 -5.01 7.53
N LEU A 172 -14.69 -3.81 7.76
CA LEU A 172 -14.04 -2.97 6.77
C LEU A 172 -12.71 -2.46 7.31
N ASN A 173 -11.71 -2.38 6.47
CA ASN A 173 -10.54 -1.54 6.69
C ASN A 173 -10.82 -0.18 6.04
N ALA A 174 -11.19 0.82 6.82
CA ALA A 174 -11.77 2.03 6.28
C ALA A 174 -11.35 3.33 6.98
N VAL A 175 -11.34 4.39 6.22
CA VAL A 175 -11.38 5.77 6.73
C VAL A 175 -12.83 6.11 7.01
N LEU A 176 -13.18 6.44 8.26
CA LEU A 176 -14.49 6.97 8.58
C LEU A 176 -14.55 8.46 8.22
N GLU A 177 -15.62 8.85 7.55
CA GLU A 177 -15.96 10.23 7.19
C GLU A 177 -17.21 10.63 7.98
N ALA A 178 -17.09 11.68 8.80
CA ALA A 178 -18.17 12.22 9.60
C ALA A 178 -18.66 13.55 9.00
N GLU A 179 -19.92 13.62 8.66
CA GLU A 179 -20.63 14.83 8.26
C GLU A 179 -21.48 15.32 9.43
N PHE A 180 -21.23 16.53 9.89
CA PHE A 180 -21.95 17.15 11.02
C PHE A 180 -23.12 17.97 10.49
N VAL A 181 -24.35 17.57 10.82
CA VAL A 181 -25.57 18.19 10.28
C VAL A 181 -25.76 19.63 10.76
N SER A 182 -25.39 19.93 12.02
CA SER A 182 -25.53 21.25 12.64
C SER A 182 -24.20 22.01 12.81
N GLY A 183 -23.18 21.62 12.04
CA GLY A 183 -21.83 22.16 12.16
C GLY A 183 -20.93 21.29 13.02
N TYR A 184 -19.62 21.47 12.86
CA TYR A 184 -18.61 20.66 13.55
C TYR A 184 -18.78 20.70 15.08
N GLN A 185 -18.76 19.54 15.69
CA GLN A 185 -18.69 19.33 17.12
C GLN A 185 -17.61 18.32 17.44
N PRO A 186 -16.78 18.54 18.47
CA PRO A 186 -15.76 17.59 18.86
C PRO A 186 -16.42 16.34 19.45
N VAL A 187 -16.55 15.28 18.68
CA VAL A 187 -17.08 13.97 19.08
C VAL A 187 -15.98 12.92 19.10
N LEU A 188 -16.09 11.96 20.00
CA LEU A 188 -15.23 10.77 19.99
C LEU A 188 -15.95 9.67 19.21
N ILE A 189 -15.33 9.14 18.17
CA ILE A 189 -15.83 7.96 17.46
C ILE A 189 -15.04 6.75 17.95
N CYS A 190 -15.72 5.78 18.52
CA CYS A 190 -15.16 4.52 18.99
C CYS A 190 -15.49 3.43 17.97
N CYS A 191 -14.49 2.70 17.48
CA CYS A 191 -14.61 1.65 16.47
C CYS A 191 -14.37 0.27 17.08
N GLY A 192 -15.05 -0.73 16.55
CA GLY A 192 -14.86 -2.12 16.96
C GLY A 192 -15.32 -3.09 15.87
N GLU A 193 -14.83 -4.32 15.96
CA GLU A 193 -15.28 -5.45 15.14
C GLU A 193 -16.60 -6.05 15.66
N SER A 194 -16.86 -5.84 16.95
CA SER A 194 -18.14 -6.17 17.60
C SER A 194 -18.80 -4.94 18.20
N MET A 195 -20.11 -5.05 18.48
CA MET A 195 -20.86 -4.02 19.16
C MET A 195 -20.31 -3.77 20.58
N GLU A 196 -20.04 -4.85 21.32
CA GLU A 196 -19.52 -4.80 22.69
C GLU A 196 -18.20 -4.05 22.77
N GLU A 197 -17.34 -4.23 21.76
CA GLU A 197 -16.06 -3.52 21.67
C GLU A 197 -16.27 -2.05 21.34
N ALA A 198 -17.10 -1.73 20.37
CA ALA A 198 -17.30 -0.34 19.92
C ALA A 198 -17.93 0.55 21.01
N ILE A 199 -18.84 0.01 21.86
CA ILE A 199 -19.52 0.78 22.90
C ILE A 199 -18.70 1.01 24.17
N ASP A 200 -17.48 0.49 24.25
CA ASP A 200 -16.56 0.70 25.37
C ASP A 200 -15.48 1.73 24.97
N PRO A 201 -15.62 3.03 25.31
CA PRO A 201 -14.64 4.05 24.89
C PRO A 201 -13.23 3.84 25.43
N VAL A 202 -13.05 3.00 26.45
CA VAL A 202 -11.75 2.71 27.06
C VAL A 202 -11.05 1.54 26.36
N ASN A 203 -11.81 0.52 25.96
CA ASN A 203 -11.27 -0.73 25.43
C ASN A 203 -11.66 -0.98 23.97
N CYS A 204 -12.36 -0.04 23.30
CA CYS A 204 -12.65 -0.16 21.86
C CYS A 204 -11.36 -0.38 21.07
N TYR A 205 -11.51 -1.04 19.92
CA TYR A 205 -10.35 -1.30 19.03
C TYR A 205 -9.59 -0.02 18.72
N TYR A 206 -10.31 1.04 18.38
CA TYR A 206 -9.75 2.32 18.05
C TYR A 206 -10.72 3.45 18.34
N SER A 207 -10.24 4.56 18.91
CA SER A 207 -11.04 5.75 19.11
C SER A 207 -10.37 6.98 18.52
N TRP A 208 -11.13 7.84 17.86
CA TRP A 208 -10.63 9.02 17.19
C TRP A 208 -11.62 10.17 17.19
N GLN A 209 -11.10 11.37 17.28
CA GLN A 209 -11.84 12.58 17.04
C GLN A 209 -11.65 12.98 15.56
N PRO A 210 -12.74 13.14 14.77
CA PRO A 210 -12.66 13.55 13.38
C PRO A 210 -11.91 14.88 13.21
N ASP A 211 -11.19 15.01 12.12
CA ASP A 211 -10.56 16.27 11.74
C ASP A 211 -11.63 17.34 11.43
N GLU A 212 -11.51 18.53 12.02
CA GLU A 212 -12.48 19.63 11.89
C GLU A 212 -12.72 20.05 10.42
N LYS A 213 -11.67 19.99 9.58
CA LYS A 213 -11.75 20.47 8.20
C LYS A 213 -12.28 19.43 7.24
N THR A 214 -11.95 18.18 7.46
CA THR A 214 -12.25 17.07 6.53
C THR A 214 -13.30 16.12 7.03
N GLY A 215 -13.59 16.10 8.34
CA GLY A 215 -14.46 15.12 8.98
C GLY A 215 -13.91 13.70 8.98
N LYS A 216 -12.60 13.52 8.71
CA LYS A 216 -12.00 12.19 8.50
C LYS A 216 -11.28 11.69 9.75
N CYS A 217 -11.41 10.38 9.97
CA CYS A 217 -10.59 9.62 10.90
C CYS A 217 -9.47 8.89 10.13
N PRO A 218 -8.38 8.50 10.79
CA PRO A 218 -7.41 7.56 10.20
C PRO A 218 -8.05 6.23 9.81
N CYS A 219 -7.42 5.50 8.90
CA CYS A 219 -7.88 4.18 8.50
C CYS A 219 -7.79 3.19 9.67
N CYS A 220 -8.87 2.47 9.94
CA CYS A 220 -8.94 1.45 10.99
C CYS A 220 -9.86 0.29 10.58
N ALA A 221 -9.78 -0.83 11.32
CA ALA A 221 -10.77 -1.89 11.22
C ALA A 221 -12.07 -1.43 11.88
N VAL A 222 -13.17 -1.58 11.18
CA VAL A 222 -14.48 -1.14 11.68
C VAL A 222 -15.61 -1.99 11.09
N ARG A 223 -16.47 -2.51 11.97
CA ARG A 223 -17.79 -3.02 11.65
C ARG A 223 -18.85 -2.24 12.42
N PHE A 224 -18.52 -1.82 13.65
CA PHE A 224 -19.36 -1.00 14.48
C PHE A 224 -18.62 0.29 14.83
N ALA A 225 -19.35 1.41 14.80
CA ALA A 225 -18.86 2.68 15.32
C ALA A 225 -19.85 3.23 16.32
N TYR A 226 -19.37 3.75 17.44
CA TYR A 226 -20.19 4.33 18.47
C TYR A 226 -19.72 5.75 18.78
N ILE A 227 -20.67 6.67 18.88
CA ILE A 227 -20.42 8.06 19.27
C ILE A 227 -21.16 8.30 20.57
N PRO A 228 -20.45 8.38 21.73
CA PRO A 228 -21.08 8.74 23.01
C PRO A 228 -21.71 10.12 22.94
N GLU A 229 -22.79 10.33 23.72
CA GLU A 229 -23.48 11.62 23.90
C GLU A 229 -23.93 12.28 22.57
N CYS A 230 -24.18 11.48 21.54
CA CYS A 230 -24.62 11.91 20.21
C CYS A 230 -26.02 11.33 19.92
N VAL A 231 -26.91 12.16 19.40
CA VAL A 231 -28.25 11.73 19.01
C VAL A 231 -28.24 11.24 17.55
N PRO A 232 -28.97 10.15 17.20
CA PRO A 232 -29.09 9.72 15.81
C PRO A 232 -29.54 10.84 14.87
N GLY A 233 -28.74 11.06 13.81
CA GLY A 233 -28.98 12.11 12.83
C GLY A 233 -28.16 13.39 13.03
N GLU A 234 -27.48 13.57 14.14
CA GLU A 234 -26.55 14.73 14.33
C GLU A 234 -25.24 14.55 13.55
N VAL A 235 -24.77 13.28 13.45
CA VAL A 235 -23.58 12.92 12.68
C VAL A 235 -23.97 11.85 11.67
N ILE A 236 -23.59 12.03 10.42
CA ILE A 236 -23.72 11.04 9.36
C ILE A 236 -22.34 10.41 9.14
N LEU A 237 -22.23 9.11 9.38
CA LEU A 237 -20.97 8.38 9.14
C LEU A 237 -21.02 7.64 7.81
N LYS A 238 -19.89 7.68 7.09
CA LYS A 238 -19.61 6.81 5.93
C LYS A 238 -18.25 6.15 6.14
N ALA A 239 -18.12 4.92 5.69
CA ALA A 239 -16.85 4.20 5.72
C ALA A 239 -16.28 4.11 4.29
N ARG A 240 -15.16 4.75 4.05
CA ARG A 240 -14.38 4.62 2.82
C ARG A 240 -13.43 3.45 2.97
N HIS A 241 -13.92 2.27 2.57
CA HIS A 241 -13.15 1.03 2.62
C HIS A 241 -11.98 1.07 1.64
N GLN A 242 -10.80 0.78 2.14
CA GLN A 242 -9.55 0.69 1.36
C GLN A 242 -9.16 -0.78 1.22
N TYR A 243 -8.94 -1.22 -0.01
CA TYR A 243 -8.61 -2.61 -0.30
C TYR A 243 -7.70 -2.74 -1.51
N VAL A 244 -7.06 -3.90 -1.62
CA VAL A 244 -6.31 -4.27 -2.82
C VAL A 244 -7.25 -4.96 -3.80
N ASP A 245 -7.45 -4.38 -4.98
CA ASP A 245 -8.29 -4.99 -6.02
C ASP A 245 -7.56 -6.15 -6.69
N ILE A 246 -7.62 -7.30 -6.04
CA ILE A 246 -7.07 -8.57 -6.54
C ILE A 246 -8.22 -9.40 -7.10
N PRO A 247 -8.15 -9.80 -8.38
CA PRO A 247 -9.17 -10.67 -8.95
C PRO A 247 -9.17 -12.02 -8.23
N VAL A 248 -10.36 -12.45 -7.78
CA VAL A 248 -10.58 -13.80 -7.25
C VAL A 248 -10.26 -14.82 -8.34
N ARG A 249 -9.39 -15.76 -8.04
CA ARG A 249 -8.96 -16.82 -8.97
C ARG A 249 -9.28 -18.22 -8.47
N ALA A 250 -9.76 -18.31 -7.24
CA ALA A 250 -10.12 -19.57 -6.61
C ALA A 250 -11.58 -19.49 -6.18
N GLU A 251 -12.32 -20.53 -6.46
CA GLU A 251 -13.69 -20.70 -6.01
C GLU A 251 -13.78 -22.00 -5.21
N PHE A 252 -14.54 -21.99 -4.13
CA PHE A 252 -14.81 -23.17 -3.35
C PHE A 252 -16.32 -23.28 -3.10
N HIS A 253 -16.85 -24.45 -3.43
CA HIS A 253 -18.24 -24.78 -3.12
C HIS A 253 -18.33 -26.29 -2.83
N CYS A 254 -19.03 -26.64 -1.75
CA CYS A 254 -19.30 -28.03 -1.41
C CYS A 254 -20.70 -28.16 -0.80
N GLY A 255 -21.16 -29.39 -0.57
CA GLY A 255 -22.46 -29.67 0.02
C GLY A 255 -22.61 -29.30 1.51
N GLU A 256 -21.51 -28.91 2.18
CA GLU A 256 -21.49 -28.50 3.58
C GLU A 256 -21.50 -26.96 3.68
N GLU A 257 -22.62 -26.37 4.03
CA GLU A 257 -22.83 -24.92 4.07
C GLU A 257 -21.84 -24.21 4.99
N ARG A 258 -21.49 -24.82 6.13
CA ARG A 258 -20.52 -24.24 7.07
C ARG A 258 -19.12 -24.06 6.45
N LEU A 259 -18.69 -24.99 5.59
CA LEU A 259 -17.41 -24.86 4.89
C LEU A 259 -17.46 -23.76 3.82
N ASN A 260 -18.59 -23.57 3.16
CA ASN A 260 -18.81 -22.46 2.21
C ASN A 260 -18.71 -21.10 2.94
N GLN A 261 -19.33 -20.99 4.12
CA GLN A 261 -19.25 -19.79 4.97
C GLN A 261 -17.82 -19.52 5.45
N ILE A 262 -17.09 -20.54 5.89
CA ILE A 262 -15.68 -20.40 6.30
C ILE A 262 -14.84 -19.89 5.13
N TRP A 263 -15.05 -20.41 3.93
CA TRP A 263 -14.35 -19.94 2.73
C TRP A 263 -14.64 -18.45 2.46
N ALA A 264 -15.89 -18.04 2.50
CA ALA A 264 -16.29 -16.65 2.26
C ALA A 264 -15.67 -15.68 3.28
N VAL A 265 -15.67 -16.06 4.57
CA VAL A 265 -15.02 -15.28 5.63
C VAL A 265 -13.51 -15.20 5.42
N ALA A 266 -12.84 -16.31 5.09
CA ALA A 266 -11.41 -16.33 4.84
C ALA A 266 -11.00 -15.48 3.63
N GLU A 267 -11.80 -15.52 2.54
CA GLU A 267 -11.59 -14.66 1.37
C GLU A 267 -11.75 -13.18 1.73
N HIS A 268 -12.79 -12.84 2.48
CA HIS A 268 -13.02 -11.47 2.95
C HIS A 268 -11.87 -10.96 3.81
N THR A 269 -11.47 -11.76 4.82
CA THR A 269 -10.33 -11.42 5.70
C THR A 269 -9.03 -11.22 4.92
N PHE A 270 -8.76 -12.07 3.93
CA PHE A 270 -7.59 -11.91 3.07
C PHE A 270 -7.57 -10.60 2.29
N ARG A 271 -8.75 -10.07 1.93
CA ARG A 271 -8.87 -8.79 1.24
C ARG A 271 -8.74 -7.56 2.16
N LEU A 272 -8.98 -7.75 3.47
CA LEU A 272 -8.82 -6.71 4.49
C LEU A 272 -7.35 -6.50 4.88
N CYS A 273 -6.51 -7.55 4.74
CA CYS A 273 -5.08 -7.53 5.03
C CYS A 273 -4.25 -7.13 3.82
#